data_3c169a614fd4f28edbf94b36bedb9c75
#
_entry.id   3c169a614fd4f28edbf94b36bedb9c75
#
_cell.length_a   1.000
_cell.length_b   1.000
_cell.length_c   1.000
_cell.angle_alpha   90.00
_cell.angle_beta   90.00
_cell.angle_gamma   90.00
#
_symmetry.space_group_name_H-M   'P 1'
#
loop_
_entity.id
_entity.type
_entity.pdbx_description
1 polymer ?
#
loop_
_entity_poly.entity_id
_entity_poly.type
_entity_poly.pdbx_seq_one_letter_code
_entity_poly.pdbx_strand_id
1 'polypeptide(L)'
;MTFQKTTLAALFFAATTFAATAQAAAYPDLPVGIKSGAGALIGDTVYVGLGTGGDKFYALDLKTPNAQWKEIAAFPGGDRNQPVAAAVDGKLYVFGGLQKNEKGELQLVNDAYSYNPADNTWSKLPTRSPRGLVGSTGASHDDKVYIVGGSNLSIFNGFFQDTVAAGEDKAKKDEIAKAYFEQRPEDYFFTTELLSYEPSTNKWRNEGRVPFSGRAGAAFTIQGDDLVVVNGEIKPGLRTAETHSGKFTAKGVQWKNLPDLPAPKGQSQDGLAGAMAGYSHGHYLVTGGANFPGSVKQFKEGMLHAHKGLSKAWHKDIYTLNNGKWKIVGALPAGIGYGVAVSYDNKVLLIGGETEGGKALTSVQTMSYDGKQLKVE
;
A
#
# COMPACT_ATOMS: atom_id res chain seq x y z
N MET A 1 77.36 -45.35 3.33
CA MET A 1 76.92 -43.94 3.42
C MET A 1 75.89 -43.72 2.29
N THR A 2 74.61 -43.80 2.64
CA THR A 2 73.54 -43.75 1.69
C THR A 2 72.73 -42.41 1.96
N PHE A 3 72.75 -41.50 1.05
CA PHE A 3 72.00 -40.25 1.15
C PHE A 3 70.55 -40.46 0.68
N GLN A 4 69.62 -40.25 1.58
CA GLN A 4 68.18 -40.16 1.25
C GLN A 4 67.84 -38.75 0.79
N LYS A 5 67.28 -38.63 -0.41
CA LYS A 5 66.69 -37.38 -0.95
C LYS A 5 65.23 -37.27 -0.50
N THR A 6 64.95 -36.27 0.31
CA THR A 6 63.60 -35.89 0.69
C THR A 6 63.00 -34.94 -0.35
N THR A 7 61.92 -35.40 -1.01
CA THR A 7 61.18 -34.56 -1.98
C THR A 7 60.06 -33.81 -1.24
N LEU A 8 60.14 -32.48 -1.22
CA LEU A 8 59.09 -31.61 -0.68
C LEU A 8 58.01 -31.43 -1.78
N ALA A 9 56.83 -31.89 -1.55
CA ALA A 9 55.65 -31.63 -2.39
C ALA A 9 54.98 -30.35 -1.90
N ALA A 10 55.03 -29.30 -2.75
CA ALA A 10 54.26 -28.07 -2.48
C ALA A 10 52.82 -28.21 -2.95
N LEU A 11 51.88 -28.22 -2.04
CA LEU A 11 50.44 -28.12 -2.34
C LEU A 11 50.10 -26.66 -2.64
N PHE A 12 49.73 -26.38 -3.87
CA PHE A 12 49.09 -25.12 -4.28
C PHE A 12 47.57 -25.22 -3.94
N PHE A 13 47.12 -24.48 -2.96
CA PHE A 13 45.70 -24.20 -2.74
C PHE A 13 45.31 -23.09 -3.67
N ALA A 14 44.54 -23.40 -4.75
CA ALA A 14 43.86 -22.41 -5.54
C ALA A 14 42.63 -21.89 -4.77
N ALA A 15 42.73 -20.71 -4.21
CA ALA A 15 41.58 -20.02 -3.65
C ALA A 15 40.69 -19.50 -4.79
N THR A 16 39.61 -20.22 -5.09
CA THR A 16 38.54 -19.71 -5.95
C THR A 16 37.75 -18.67 -5.18
N THR A 17 38.04 -17.39 -5.42
CA THR A 17 37.18 -16.29 -5.00
C THR A 17 35.90 -16.33 -5.80
N PHE A 18 34.81 -16.78 -5.19
CA PHE A 18 33.46 -16.50 -5.70
C PHE A 18 33.21 -15.01 -5.54
N ALA A 19 33.37 -14.25 -6.61
CA ALA A 19 32.79 -12.91 -6.69
C ALA A 19 31.27 -13.09 -6.73
N ALA A 20 30.60 -12.78 -5.63
CA ALA A 20 29.16 -12.59 -5.64
C ALA A 20 28.90 -11.38 -6.55
N THR A 21 28.44 -11.65 -7.77
CA THR A 21 27.88 -10.61 -8.61
C THR A 21 26.64 -10.10 -7.88
N ALA A 22 26.73 -8.93 -7.27
CA ALA A 22 25.55 -8.18 -6.85
C ALA A 22 24.70 -8.00 -8.11
N GLN A 23 23.57 -8.71 -8.19
CA GLN A 23 22.61 -8.52 -9.28
C GLN A 23 22.09 -7.10 -9.12
N ALA A 24 22.39 -6.23 -10.10
CA ALA A 24 21.92 -4.87 -10.08
C ALA A 24 20.39 -4.87 -9.95
N ALA A 25 19.85 -4.04 -9.05
CA ALA A 25 18.42 -3.84 -8.94
C ALA A 25 17.85 -3.54 -10.32
N ALA A 26 16.70 -4.14 -10.67
CA ALA A 26 16.11 -3.99 -12.00
C ALA A 26 15.76 -2.53 -12.32
N TYR A 27 15.51 -1.71 -11.27
CA TYR A 27 15.16 -0.30 -11.37
C TYR A 27 15.92 0.53 -10.33
N PRO A 28 16.21 1.82 -10.61
CA PRO A 28 16.93 2.69 -9.67
C PRO A 28 16.07 3.02 -8.45
N ASP A 29 16.73 3.24 -7.33
CA ASP A 29 16.10 3.75 -6.11
C ASP A 29 15.48 5.14 -6.33
N LEU A 30 14.39 5.44 -5.61
CA LEU A 30 13.78 6.76 -5.55
C LEU A 30 14.80 7.81 -5.04
N PRO A 31 14.75 9.06 -5.53
CA PRO A 31 15.61 10.13 -5.05
C PRO A 31 15.42 10.46 -3.56
N VAL A 32 14.23 10.19 -3.03
CA VAL A 32 13.86 10.38 -1.62
C VAL A 32 13.03 9.19 -1.13
N GLY A 33 13.10 8.91 0.17
CA GLY A 33 12.26 7.87 0.76
C GLY A 33 10.78 8.28 0.76
N ILE A 34 9.94 7.47 0.14
CA ILE A 34 8.48 7.71 0.05
C ILE A 34 7.73 6.58 0.73
N LYS A 35 7.02 6.90 1.82
CA LYS A 35 5.99 6.08 2.44
C LYS A 35 4.67 6.83 2.49
N SER A 36 3.57 6.10 2.53
CA SER A 36 2.22 6.71 2.55
C SER A 36 1.99 7.71 1.42
N GLY A 37 2.72 7.52 0.32
CA GLY A 37 2.57 8.27 -0.92
C GLY A 37 1.50 7.67 -1.82
N ALA A 38 1.50 8.10 -3.06
CA ALA A 38 0.61 7.60 -4.09
C ALA A 38 1.34 7.49 -5.43
N GLY A 39 0.83 6.64 -6.31
CA GLY A 39 1.39 6.48 -7.64
C GLY A 39 0.50 5.63 -8.53
N ALA A 40 0.78 5.69 -9.83
CA ALA A 40 0.12 4.87 -10.84
C ALA A 40 1.02 4.72 -12.08
N LEU A 41 0.67 3.77 -12.92
CA LEU A 41 1.32 3.50 -14.20
C LEU A 41 0.52 4.13 -15.34
N ILE A 42 1.20 4.87 -16.24
CA ILE A 42 0.62 5.39 -17.50
C ILE A 42 1.52 4.90 -18.63
N GLY A 43 1.01 3.98 -19.46
CA GLY A 43 1.83 3.32 -20.48
C GLY A 43 3.02 2.61 -19.87
N ASP A 44 4.21 2.99 -20.28
CA ASP A 44 5.49 2.43 -19.76
C ASP A 44 6.11 3.30 -18.65
N THR A 45 5.42 4.34 -18.17
CA THR A 45 5.96 5.25 -17.16
C THR A 45 5.21 5.14 -15.84
N VAL A 46 5.95 4.87 -14.74
CA VAL A 46 5.40 4.92 -13.39
C VAL A 46 5.61 6.30 -12.77
N TYR A 47 4.57 6.80 -12.12
CA TYR A 47 4.54 8.07 -11.40
C TYR A 47 4.36 7.80 -9.93
N VAL A 48 5.25 8.35 -9.07
CA VAL A 48 5.19 8.17 -7.62
C VAL A 48 5.54 9.47 -6.92
N GLY A 49 4.80 9.80 -5.86
CA GLY A 49 5.07 11.02 -5.09
C GLY A 49 4.28 11.10 -3.80
N LEU A 50 4.34 12.27 -3.18
CA LEU A 50 3.63 12.60 -1.94
C LEU A 50 4.12 11.76 -0.73
N GLY A 51 3.28 11.57 0.29
CA GLY A 51 3.70 10.93 1.53
C GLY A 51 4.85 11.69 2.18
N THR A 52 5.90 10.97 2.56
CA THR A 52 7.12 11.59 3.11
C THR A 52 7.94 12.37 2.07
N GLY A 53 7.61 12.27 0.78
CA GLY A 53 8.18 13.08 -0.30
C GLY A 53 7.64 14.52 -0.36
N GLY A 54 6.70 14.88 0.52
CA GLY A 54 6.08 16.22 0.53
C GLY A 54 5.13 16.42 -0.65
N ASP A 55 5.30 17.46 -1.41
CA ASP A 55 4.55 17.79 -2.63
C ASP A 55 5.21 17.26 -3.92
N LYS A 56 6.34 16.56 -3.80
CA LYS A 56 7.11 16.08 -4.93
C LYS A 56 6.48 14.86 -5.60
N PHE A 57 6.64 14.81 -6.91
CA PHE A 57 6.35 13.66 -7.75
C PHE A 57 7.52 13.34 -8.66
N TYR A 58 7.69 12.05 -8.93
CA TYR A 58 8.74 11.53 -9.79
C TYR A 58 8.15 10.60 -10.84
N ALA A 59 8.76 10.55 -12.01
CA ALA A 59 8.43 9.67 -13.11
C ALA A 59 9.63 8.81 -13.49
N LEU A 60 9.40 7.52 -13.77
CA LEU A 60 10.39 6.59 -14.27
C LEU A 60 9.84 5.85 -15.49
N ASP A 61 10.54 5.95 -16.62
CA ASP A 61 10.27 5.13 -17.81
C ASP A 61 10.82 3.71 -17.57
N LEU A 62 9.92 2.75 -17.44
CA LEU A 62 10.24 1.35 -17.14
C LEU A 62 10.76 0.58 -18.35
N LYS A 63 10.57 1.11 -19.58
CA LYS A 63 10.98 0.50 -20.83
C LYS A 63 12.40 0.86 -21.22
N THR A 64 12.84 2.06 -20.88
CA THR A 64 14.18 2.53 -21.21
C THR A 64 15.23 1.92 -20.26
N PRO A 65 16.19 1.15 -20.75
CA PRO A 65 17.26 0.59 -19.91
C PRO A 65 18.04 1.69 -19.17
N ASN A 66 18.32 1.47 -17.89
CA ASN A 66 19.05 2.41 -17.04
C ASN A 66 18.41 3.80 -16.90
N ALA A 67 17.10 3.92 -17.16
CA ALA A 67 16.37 5.16 -16.91
C ALA A 67 16.51 5.57 -15.44
N GLN A 68 16.47 6.86 -15.21
CA GLN A 68 16.55 7.45 -13.87
C GLN A 68 15.24 8.16 -13.55
N TRP A 69 14.89 8.22 -12.28
CA TRP A 69 13.76 9.02 -11.82
C TRP A 69 13.95 10.48 -12.21
N LYS A 70 12.90 11.06 -12.76
CA LYS A 70 12.83 12.49 -13.09
C LYS A 70 11.81 13.14 -12.18
N GLU A 71 12.17 14.21 -11.52
CA GLU A 71 11.21 15.07 -10.81
C GLU A 71 10.33 15.76 -11.85
N ILE A 72 9.02 15.70 -11.64
CA ILE A 72 8.00 16.35 -12.48
C ILE A 72 7.42 17.55 -11.73
N ALA A 73 6.44 18.25 -12.32
CA ALA A 73 5.79 19.38 -11.67
C ALA A 73 5.31 19.01 -10.27
N ALA A 74 5.61 19.87 -9.29
CA ALA A 74 5.18 19.67 -7.90
C ALA A 74 3.65 19.66 -7.78
N PHE A 75 3.13 18.87 -6.85
CA PHE A 75 1.71 18.74 -6.61
C PHE A 75 1.14 20.04 -6.00
N PRO A 76 0.19 20.72 -6.64
CA PRO A 76 -0.27 22.03 -6.17
C PRO A 76 -1.19 21.98 -4.95
N GLY A 77 -1.59 20.79 -4.52
CA GLY A 77 -2.39 20.60 -3.31
C GLY A 77 -1.57 20.61 -2.01
N GLY A 78 -0.23 20.80 -2.10
CA GLY A 78 0.69 20.74 -0.96
C GLY A 78 0.95 19.33 -0.47
N ASP A 79 1.66 19.20 0.66
CA ASP A 79 1.99 17.92 1.27
C ASP A 79 0.74 17.05 1.47
N ARG A 80 0.83 15.78 1.12
CA ARG A 80 -0.28 14.83 1.23
C ARG A 80 0.22 13.48 1.72
N ASN A 81 -0.42 12.93 2.75
CA ASN A 81 -0.20 11.56 3.18
C ASN A 81 -1.43 10.70 2.87
N GLN A 82 -1.20 9.48 2.42
CA GLN A 82 -2.24 8.49 2.10
C GLN A 82 -3.33 9.01 1.13
N PRO A 83 -3.01 9.76 0.09
CA PRO A 83 -3.98 10.06 -0.96
C PRO A 83 -4.23 8.81 -1.79
N VAL A 84 -5.34 8.80 -2.52
CA VAL A 84 -5.60 7.80 -3.56
C VAL A 84 -5.07 8.33 -4.89
N ALA A 85 -4.35 7.49 -5.65
CA ALA A 85 -3.98 7.79 -7.02
C ALA A 85 -4.35 6.64 -7.96
N ALA A 86 -4.74 7.00 -9.18
CA ALA A 86 -4.99 6.06 -10.26
C ALA A 86 -4.81 6.75 -11.62
N ALA A 87 -4.59 5.97 -12.67
CA ALA A 87 -4.43 6.50 -14.03
C ALA A 87 -5.63 6.13 -14.91
N VAL A 88 -6.16 7.10 -15.64
CA VAL A 88 -7.24 6.93 -16.62
C VAL A 88 -6.94 7.82 -17.81
N ASP A 89 -7.12 7.32 -19.03
CA ASP A 89 -6.96 8.07 -20.29
C ASP A 89 -5.64 8.86 -20.37
N GLY A 90 -4.54 8.20 -19.97
CA GLY A 90 -3.21 8.80 -20.04
C GLY A 90 -2.94 9.92 -19.04
N LYS A 91 -3.81 10.13 -18.05
CA LYS A 91 -3.64 11.10 -16.96
C LYS A 91 -3.59 10.42 -15.61
N LEU A 92 -2.85 11.02 -14.68
CA LEU A 92 -2.84 10.62 -13.28
C LEU A 92 -3.88 11.45 -12.51
N TYR A 93 -4.69 10.78 -11.71
CA TYR A 93 -5.66 11.41 -10.81
C TYR A 93 -5.24 11.18 -9.37
N VAL A 94 -5.34 12.24 -8.54
CA VAL A 94 -5.02 12.20 -7.11
C VAL A 94 -6.18 12.75 -6.32
N PHE A 95 -6.62 12.01 -5.29
CA PHE A 95 -7.79 12.34 -4.48
C PHE A 95 -7.46 12.32 -3.00
N GLY A 96 -7.93 13.33 -2.28
CA GLY A 96 -7.97 13.36 -0.83
C GLY A 96 -6.62 13.19 -0.14
N GLY A 97 -6.60 12.45 0.95
CA GLY A 97 -5.45 12.22 1.82
C GLY A 97 -5.47 13.11 3.06
N LEU A 98 -4.35 13.09 3.78
CA LEU A 98 -4.10 13.88 4.97
C LEU A 98 -3.16 15.04 4.65
N GLN A 99 -3.43 16.20 5.20
CA GLN A 99 -2.51 17.34 5.18
C GLN A 99 -2.55 18.09 6.51
N LYS A 100 -1.59 18.96 6.75
CA LYS A 100 -1.70 19.97 7.81
C LYS A 100 -2.38 21.20 7.25
N ASN A 101 -3.30 21.78 8.05
CA ASN A 101 -3.87 23.08 7.75
C ASN A 101 -2.90 24.22 8.13
N GLU A 102 -3.30 25.47 7.91
CA GLU A 102 -2.51 26.66 8.25
C GLU A 102 -2.13 26.77 9.73
N LYS A 103 -2.92 26.13 10.61
CA LYS A 103 -2.64 26.04 12.06
C LYS A 103 -1.73 24.88 12.43
N GLY A 104 -1.29 24.06 11.46
CA GLY A 104 -0.50 22.86 11.68
C GLY A 104 -1.32 21.65 12.14
N GLU A 105 -2.65 21.75 12.18
CA GLU A 105 -3.53 20.65 12.56
C GLU A 105 -3.65 19.64 11.41
N LEU A 106 -3.55 18.37 11.75
CA LEU A 106 -3.74 17.30 10.77
C LEU A 106 -5.22 17.17 10.40
N GLN A 107 -5.53 17.20 9.14
CA GLN A 107 -6.90 17.07 8.62
C GLN A 107 -6.97 16.18 7.39
N LEU A 108 -8.09 15.50 7.27
CA LEU A 108 -8.50 14.77 6.08
C LEU A 108 -9.09 15.76 5.07
N VAL A 109 -8.68 15.65 3.82
CA VAL A 109 -9.21 16.47 2.73
C VAL A 109 -9.88 15.60 1.67
N ASN A 110 -10.68 16.19 0.80
CA ASN A 110 -11.44 15.49 -0.22
C ASN A 110 -11.40 16.15 -1.61
N ASP A 111 -10.43 17.03 -1.82
CA ASP A 111 -10.19 17.65 -3.13
C ASP A 111 -9.57 16.63 -4.12
N ALA A 112 -9.59 17.02 -5.39
CA ALA A 112 -9.13 16.17 -6.48
C ALA A 112 -8.30 16.96 -7.49
N TYR A 113 -7.31 16.30 -8.06
CA TYR A 113 -6.39 16.85 -9.05
C TYR A 113 -6.12 15.86 -10.16
N SER A 114 -5.81 16.37 -11.35
CA SER A 114 -5.28 15.57 -12.44
C SER A 114 -3.93 16.10 -12.91
N TYR A 115 -3.05 15.20 -13.29
CA TYR A 115 -1.76 15.50 -13.91
C TYR A 115 -1.78 15.03 -15.36
N ASN A 116 -1.35 15.92 -16.26
CA ASN A 116 -1.18 15.61 -17.68
C ASN A 116 0.32 15.47 -18.01
N PRO A 117 0.79 14.27 -18.34
CA PRO A 117 2.21 14.05 -18.68
C PRO A 117 2.66 14.81 -19.95
N ALA A 118 1.75 15.09 -20.89
CA ALA A 118 2.11 15.67 -22.18
C ALA A 118 2.65 17.11 -22.04
N ASP A 119 2.18 17.85 -21.05
CA ASP A 119 2.58 19.23 -20.79
C ASP A 119 3.19 19.44 -19.39
N ASN A 120 3.35 18.35 -18.61
CA ASN A 120 3.86 18.37 -17.25
C ASN A 120 3.10 19.34 -16.33
N THR A 121 1.76 19.30 -16.39
CA THR A 121 0.92 20.22 -15.62
C THR A 121 -0.09 19.51 -14.72
N TRP A 122 -0.38 20.10 -13.57
CA TRP A 122 -1.45 19.72 -12.67
C TRP A 122 -2.65 20.65 -12.84
N SER A 123 -3.84 20.10 -12.74
CA SER A 123 -5.10 20.84 -12.70
C SER A 123 -5.95 20.42 -11.51
N LYS A 124 -6.43 21.38 -10.73
CA LYS A 124 -7.43 21.10 -9.69
C LYS A 124 -8.77 20.83 -10.37
N LEU A 125 -9.40 19.73 -9.98
CA LEU A 125 -10.70 19.35 -10.53
C LEU A 125 -11.84 20.05 -9.76
N PRO A 126 -12.91 20.47 -10.45
CA PRO A 126 -14.07 21.09 -9.82
C PRO A 126 -14.99 20.01 -9.17
N THR A 127 -14.41 19.15 -8.36
CA THR A 127 -15.11 18.06 -7.67
C THR A 127 -14.47 17.78 -6.31
N ARG A 128 -15.18 17.03 -5.49
CA ARG A 128 -14.70 16.51 -4.21
C ARG A 128 -15.14 15.08 -4.05
N SER A 129 -14.31 14.26 -3.45
CA SER A 129 -14.73 12.91 -3.10
C SER A 129 -15.83 12.94 -2.05
N PRO A 130 -16.86 12.08 -2.17
CA PRO A 130 -18.02 12.09 -1.25
C PRO A 130 -17.71 11.50 0.13
N ARG A 131 -16.52 10.96 0.32
CA ARG A 131 -16.07 10.28 1.55
C ARG A 131 -14.66 10.72 1.91
N GLY A 132 -14.26 10.48 3.15
CA GLY A 132 -12.85 10.57 3.54
C GLY A 132 -12.05 9.44 2.90
N LEU A 133 -10.93 9.77 2.29
CA LEU A 133 -10.13 8.82 1.51
C LEU A 133 -8.81 8.43 2.17
N VAL A 134 -8.60 8.74 3.44
CA VAL A 134 -7.45 8.23 4.18
C VAL A 134 -7.58 6.72 4.39
N GLY A 135 -6.54 6.01 3.98
CA GLY A 135 -6.54 4.55 4.01
C GLY A 135 -7.43 3.92 2.95
N SER A 136 -7.99 4.71 2.01
CA SER A 136 -8.63 4.17 0.82
C SER A 136 -7.58 3.70 -0.18
N THR A 137 -7.97 2.75 -1.02
CA THR A 137 -7.14 2.30 -2.14
C THR A 137 -7.94 2.41 -3.44
N GLY A 138 -7.29 2.87 -4.49
CA GLY A 138 -7.88 3.06 -5.80
C GLY A 138 -7.19 2.26 -6.89
N ALA A 139 -7.95 1.86 -7.89
CA ALA A 139 -7.45 1.24 -9.11
C ALA A 139 -8.34 1.62 -10.29
N SER A 140 -7.80 1.60 -11.49
CA SER A 140 -8.53 1.90 -12.72
C SER A 140 -9.17 0.65 -13.29
N HIS A 141 -10.37 0.81 -13.83
CA HIS A 141 -11.03 -0.18 -14.68
C HIS A 141 -11.81 0.58 -15.75
N ASP A 142 -11.59 0.23 -17.00
CA ASP A 142 -12.07 0.97 -18.16
C ASP A 142 -11.71 2.47 -18.05
N ASP A 143 -12.70 3.34 -18.16
CA ASP A 143 -12.59 4.80 -18.12
C ASP A 143 -12.80 5.41 -16.72
N LYS A 144 -12.75 4.61 -15.65
CA LYS A 144 -13.07 5.03 -14.27
C LYS A 144 -11.97 4.67 -13.27
N VAL A 145 -11.94 5.45 -12.20
CA VAL A 145 -11.22 5.12 -10.98
C VAL A 145 -12.19 4.51 -9.99
N TYR A 146 -11.92 3.29 -9.52
CA TYR A 146 -12.66 2.65 -8.46
C TYR A 146 -11.91 2.77 -7.15
N ILE A 147 -12.64 3.06 -6.06
CA ILE A 147 -12.06 3.32 -4.75
C ILE A 147 -12.81 2.50 -3.70
N VAL A 148 -12.05 1.78 -2.87
CA VAL A 148 -12.56 0.97 -1.77
C VAL A 148 -12.00 1.43 -0.43
N GLY A 149 -12.83 1.35 0.61
CA GLY A 149 -12.46 1.68 1.98
C GLY A 149 -12.30 3.18 2.25
N GLY A 150 -11.73 3.49 3.38
CA GLY A 150 -11.45 4.83 3.85
C GLY A 150 -12.11 5.18 5.16
N SER A 151 -11.47 6.09 5.90
CA SER A 151 -11.89 6.55 7.21
C SER A 151 -13.06 7.54 7.12
N ASN A 152 -13.85 7.65 8.20
CA ASN A 152 -14.85 8.71 8.32
C ASN A 152 -14.16 10.06 8.55
N LEU A 153 -14.44 11.03 7.66
CA LEU A 153 -13.81 12.35 7.68
C LEU A 153 -14.06 13.10 8.98
N SER A 154 -15.29 13.11 9.47
CA SER A 154 -15.66 13.89 10.66
C SER A 154 -15.10 13.27 11.93
N ILE A 155 -15.16 11.94 12.09
CA ILE A 155 -14.63 11.23 13.25
C ILE A 155 -13.10 11.36 13.31
N PHE A 156 -12.44 11.19 12.17
CA PHE A 156 -10.98 11.30 12.09
C PHE A 156 -10.51 12.71 12.42
N ASN A 157 -11.07 13.72 11.77
CA ASN A 157 -10.71 15.11 12.01
C ASN A 157 -11.07 15.56 13.43
N GLY A 158 -12.23 15.14 13.95
CA GLY A 158 -12.66 15.45 15.31
C GLY A 158 -11.65 14.99 16.37
N PHE A 159 -11.14 13.76 16.24
CA PHE A 159 -10.12 13.26 17.16
C PHE A 159 -8.86 14.17 17.21
N PHE A 160 -8.35 14.59 16.06
CA PHE A 160 -7.17 15.47 16.02
C PHE A 160 -7.47 16.87 16.49
N GLN A 161 -8.62 17.44 16.13
CA GLN A 161 -9.07 18.76 16.59
C GLN A 161 -9.22 18.80 18.11
N ASP A 162 -9.89 17.82 18.71
CA ASP A 162 -10.08 17.71 20.15
C ASP A 162 -8.75 17.52 20.89
N THR A 163 -7.84 16.69 20.30
CA THR A 163 -6.50 16.47 20.88
C THR A 163 -5.66 17.76 20.88
N VAL A 164 -5.74 18.56 19.81
CA VAL A 164 -5.05 19.86 19.74
C VAL A 164 -5.69 20.86 20.71
N ALA A 165 -7.02 20.92 20.77
CA ALA A 165 -7.76 21.81 21.66
C ALA A 165 -7.50 21.52 23.15
N ALA A 166 -7.16 20.28 23.51
CA ALA A 166 -6.75 19.91 24.86
C ALA A 166 -5.40 20.50 25.29
N GLY A 167 -4.63 21.10 24.38
CA GLY A 167 -3.36 21.80 24.68
C GLY A 167 -2.36 20.88 25.39
N GLU A 168 -1.93 21.27 26.60
CA GLU A 168 -1.01 20.50 27.44
C GLU A 168 -1.74 19.63 28.50
N ASP A 169 -3.08 19.64 28.52
CA ASP A 169 -3.86 18.84 29.47
C ASP A 169 -3.78 17.35 29.12
N LYS A 170 -2.88 16.66 29.80
CA LYS A 170 -2.64 15.24 29.62
C LYS A 170 -3.87 14.39 29.99
N ALA A 171 -4.59 14.73 31.06
CA ALA A 171 -5.75 13.96 31.49
C ALA A 171 -6.87 14.03 30.45
N LYS A 172 -7.10 15.19 29.86
CA LYS A 172 -8.07 15.39 28.81
C LYS A 172 -7.66 14.68 27.50
N LYS A 173 -6.37 14.71 27.14
CA LYS A 173 -5.86 13.93 25.98
C LYS A 173 -6.04 12.42 26.18
N ASP A 174 -5.80 11.92 27.38
CA ASP A 174 -5.99 10.50 27.71
C ASP A 174 -7.48 10.11 27.62
N GLU A 175 -8.41 11.00 28.05
CA GLU A 175 -9.86 10.82 27.90
C GLU A 175 -10.28 10.79 26.42
N ILE A 176 -9.82 11.74 25.62
CA ILE A 176 -10.08 11.81 24.17
C ILE A 176 -9.56 10.55 23.48
N ALA A 177 -8.32 10.13 23.77
CA ALA A 177 -7.73 8.92 23.21
C ALA A 177 -8.51 7.67 23.61
N LYS A 178 -8.96 7.59 24.87
CA LYS A 178 -9.81 6.50 25.35
C LYS A 178 -11.13 6.47 24.59
N ALA A 179 -11.83 7.58 24.50
CA ALA A 179 -13.09 7.69 23.76
C ALA A 179 -12.94 7.33 22.29
N TYR A 180 -11.80 7.68 21.68
CA TYR A 180 -11.51 7.36 20.27
C TYR A 180 -11.16 5.88 20.07
N PHE A 181 -10.30 5.29 20.90
CA PHE A 181 -9.79 3.92 20.68
C PHE A 181 -10.69 2.83 21.27
N GLU A 182 -11.57 3.14 22.22
CA GLU A 182 -12.45 2.17 22.89
C GLU A 182 -13.87 2.10 22.26
N GLN A 183 -13.96 2.25 20.91
CA GLN A 183 -15.21 2.06 20.17
C GLN A 183 -15.20 0.72 19.41
N ARG A 184 -16.40 0.22 19.05
CA ARG A 184 -16.53 -0.95 18.20
C ARG A 184 -16.14 -0.61 16.75
N PRO A 185 -15.74 -1.57 15.90
CA PRO A 185 -15.36 -1.31 14.50
C PRO A 185 -16.43 -0.55 13.71
N GLU A 186 -17.70 -0.90 13.87
CA GLU A 186 -18.84 -0.29 13.17
C GLU A 186 -19.06 1.19 13.53
N ASP A 187 -18.64 1.60 14.73
CA ASP A 187 -18.83 2.97 15.25
C ASP A 187 -17.79 3.97 14.69
N TYR A 188 -16.81 3.49 13.91
CA TYR A 188 -15.91 4.37 13.14
C TYR A 188 -16.47 4.78 11.79
N PHE A 189 -17.57 4.17 11.35
CA PHE A 189 -18.23 4.47 10.07
C PHE A 189 -17.26 4.52 8.89
N PHE A 190 -16.32 3.57 8.83
CA PHE A 190 -15.45 3.42 7.66
C PHE A 190 -16.29 3.10 6.43
N THR A 191 -15.83 3.56 5.26
CA THR A 191 -16.56 3.44 4.01
C THR A 191 -16.85 1.98 3.66
N THR A 192 -18.12 1.67 3.44
CA THR A 192 -18.63 0.35 3.03
C THR A 192 -19.17 0.33 1.61
N GLU A 193 -19.07 1.43 0.88
CA GLU A 193 -19.43 1.54 -0.52
C GLU A 193 -18.20 1.39 -1.41
N LEU A 194 -18.36 0.74 -2.56
CA LEU A 194 -17.45 0.88 -3.69
C LEU A 194 -17.80 2.18 -4.39
N LEU A 195 -16.85 3.10 -4.47
CA LEU A 195 -17.02 4.36 -5.18
C LEU A 195 -16.36 4.28 -6.55
N SER A 196 -16.90 4.99 -7.53
CA SER A 196 -16.19 5.28 -8.76
C SER A 196 -16.18 6.77 -9.08
N TYR A 197 -15.12 7.19 -9.77
CA TYR A 197 -15.03 8.51 -10.36
C TYR A 197 -14.80 8.37 -11.86
N GLU A 198 -15.65 9.04 -12.64
CA GLU A 198 -15.59 9.09 -14.10
C GLU A 198 -15.04 10.42 -14.56
N PRO A 199 -13.77 10.48 -15.01
CA PRO A 199 -13.11 11.73 -15.37
C PRO A 199 -13.78 12.50 -16.52
N SER A 200 -14.28 11.79 -17.52
CA SER A 200 -14.90 12.39 -18.71
C SER A 200 -16.16 13.23 -18.41
N THR A 201 -16.88 12.82 -17.36
CA THR A 201 -18.12 13.51 -16.92
C THR A 201 -17.93 14.25 -15.60
N ASN A 202 -16.76 14.13 -14.95
CA ASN A 202 -16.46 14.68 -13.62
C ASN A 202 -17.50 14.25 -12.56
N LYS A 203 -17.91 12.97 -12.59
CA LYS A 203 -18.97 12.46 -11.71
C LYS A 203 -18.45 11.35 -10.80
N TRP A 204 -18.90 11.42 -9.55
CA TRP A 204 -18.80 10.35 -8.57
C TRP A 204 -20.06 9.49 -8.63
N ARG A 205 -19.87 8.16 -8.42
CA ARG A 205 -20.97 7.21 -8.31
C ARG A 205 -20.75 6.30 -7.10
N ASN A 206 -21.84 5.89 -6.49
CA ASN A 206 -21.89 4.79 -5.55
C ASN A 206 -22.23 3.52 -6.35
N GLU A 207 -21.27 2.62 -6.52
CA GLU A 207 -21.39 1.37 -7.27
C GLU A 207 -22.00 0.24 -6.43
N GLY A 208 -22.45 0.57 -5.22
CA GLY A 208 -23.11 -0.35 -4.29
C GLY A 208 -22.28 -0.63 -3.05
N ARG A 209 -22.94 -1.30 -2.10
CA ARG A 209 -22.30 -1.67 -0.84
C ARG A 209 -21.45 -2.92 -0.99
N VAL A 210 -20.24 -2.90 -0.44
CA VAL A 210 -19.39 -4.08 -0.35
C VAL A 210 -19.94 -5.04 0.72
N PRO A 211 -19.82 -6.38 0.55
CA PRO A 211 -20.38 -7.36 1.48
C PRO A 211 -19.49 -7.62 2.72
N PHE A 212 -18.64 -6.66 3.07
CA PHE A 212 -17.71 -6.74 4.19
C PHE A 212 -17.64 -5.41 4.95
N SER A 213 -17.03 -5.44 6.13
CA SER A 213 -16.89 -4.25 6.96
C SER A 213 -16.04 -3.17 6.29
N GLY A 214 -16.38 -1.90 6.50
CA GLY A 214 -15.57 -0.77 6.10
C GLY A 214 -14.16 -0.89 6.67
N ARG A 215 -13.16 -0.50 5.89
CA ARG A 215 -11.75 -0.70 6.27
C ARG A 215 -10.82 0.34 5.65
N ALA A 216 -9.66 0.49 6.25
CA ALA A 216 -8.58 1.35 5.77
C ALA A 216 -7.33 0.53 5.48
N GLY A 217 -6.52 0.94 4.50
CA GLY A 217 -5.25 0.30 4.17
C GLY A 217 -5.37 -1.13 3.64
N ALA A 218 -6.50 -1.50 3.04
CA ALA A 218 -6.63 -2.77 2.34
C ALA A 218 -5.73 -2.80 1.11
N ALA A 219 -5.15 -3.97 0.80
CA ALA A 219 -4.58 -4.18 -0.52
C ALA A 219 -5.71 -4.37 -1.54
N PHE A 220 -5.63 -3.67 -2.66
CA PHE A 220 -6.64 -3.65 -3.69
C PHE A 220 -6.00 -3.63 -5.07
N THR A 221 -6.42 -4.50 -5.96
CA THR A 221 -5.97 -4.49 -7.36
C THR A 221 -7.07 -5.02 -8.27
N ILE A 222 -7.06 -4.55 -9.52
CA ILE A 222 -7.99 -4.93 -10.58
C ILE A 222 -7.17 -5.49 -11.74
N GLN A 223 -7.65 -6.59 -12.32
CA GLN A 223 -7.07 -7.17 -13.53
C GLN A 223 -8.20 -7.62 -14.48
N GLY A 224 -8.33 -6.93 -15.61
CA GLY A 224 -9.51 -7.08 -16.48
C GLY A 224 -10.77 -6.79 -15.67
N ASP A 225 -11.77 -7.68 -15.74
CA ASP A 225 -13.01 -7.54 -14.96
C ASP A 225 -12.92 -8.08 -13.54
N ASP A 226 -11.81 -8.69 -13.14
CA ASP A 226 -11.66 -9.29 -11.82
C ASP A 226 -10.91 -8.36 -10.86
N LEU A 227 -11.32 -8.35 -9.61
CA LEU A 227 -10.69 -7.56 -8.56
C LEU A 227 -10.53 -8.36 -7.27
N VAL A 228 -9.58 -7.96 -6.44
CA VAL A 228 -9.40 -8.50 -5.09
C VAL A 228 -9.24 -7.38 -4.06
N VAL A 229 -9.84 -7.58 -2.88
CA VAL A 229 -9.66 -6.75 -1.68
C VAL A 229 -9.13 -7.65 -0.57
N VAL A 230 -7.99 -7.30 -0.02
CA VAL A 230 -7.29 -8.14 0.93
C VAL A 230 -7.02 -7.38 2.21
N ASN A 231 -7.53 -7.91 3.31
CA ASN A 231 -7.33 -7.42 4.67
C ASN A 231 -7.74 -5.95 4.88
N GLY A 232 -7.00 -5.20 5.64
CA GLY A 232 -7.23 -3.81 6.02
C GLY A 232 -7.52 -3.63 7.50
N GLU A 233 -7.48 -2.41 7.95
CA GLU A 233 -7.78 -1.98 9.31
C GLU A 233 -9.27 -1.70 9.44
N ILE A 234 -9.98 -2.40 10.32
CA ILE A 234 -11.42 -2.24 10.54
C ILE A 234 -11.76 -1.24 11.64
N LYS A 235 -10.77 -0.88 12.43
CA LYS A 235 -10.74 0.24 13.37
C LYS A 235 -9.29 0.55 13.71
N PRO A 236 -8.95 1.74 14.24
CA PRO A 236 -7.57 2.06 14.59
C PRO A 236 -6.90 0.96 15.42
N GLY A 237 -5.82 0.39 14.89
CA GLY A 237 -5.02 -0.65 15.55
C GLY A 237 -5.53 -2.09 15.40
N LEU A 238 -6.70 -2.34 14.84
CA LEU A 238 -7.24 -3.68 14.62
C LEU A 238 -7.41 -3.96 13.12
N ARG A 239 -6.75 -5.00 12.61
CA ARG A 239 -6.86 -5.45 11.22
C ARG A 239 -7.70 -6.71 11.12
N THR A 240 -8.14 -7.01 9.90
CA THR A 240 -8.85 -8.24 9.57
C THR A 240 -8.05 -9.07 8.56
N ALA A 241 -8.11 -10.40 8.70
CA ALA A 241 -7.53 -11.33 7.75
C ALA A 241 -8.43 -11.64 6.55
N GLU A 242 -9.67 -11.14 6.56
CA GLU A 242 -10.66 -11.38 5.51
C GLU A 242 -10.17 -10.95 4.14
N THR A 243 -10.54 -11.72 3.12
CA THR A 243 -10.25 -11.44 1.72
C THR A 243 -11.48 -11.65 0.86
N HIS A 244 -11.60 -10.85 -0.19
CA HIS A 244 -12.75 -10.86 -1.08
C HIS A 244 -12.30 -10.72 -2.53
N SER A 245 -12.99 -11.38 -3.44
CA SER A 245 -12.91 -11.10 -4.86
C SER A 245 -14.20 -10.50 -5.37
N GLY A 246 -14.12 -9.77 -6.46
CA GLY A 246 -15.26 -9.25 -7.19
C GLY A 246 -15.07 -9.41 -8.68
N LYS A 247 -16.16 -9.42 -9.41
CA LYS A 247 -16.16 -9.39 -10.87
C LYS A 247 -17.08 -8.29 -11.36
N PHE A 248 -16.57 -7.40 -12.21
CA PHE A 248 -17.37 -6.40 -12.89
C PHE A 248 -18.35 -7.07 -13.86
N THR A 249 -19.58 -6.64 -13.84
CA THR A 249 -20.66 -7.10 -14.73
C THR A 249 -21.57 -5.93 -15.11
N ALA A 250 -22.42 -6.11 -16.11
CA ALA A 250 -23.41 -5.10 -16.47
C ALA A 250 -24.38 -4.69 -15.33
N LYS A 251 -24.43 -5.49 -14.25
CA LYS A 251 -25.29 -5.24 -13.07
C LYS A 251 -24.52 -4.74 -11.85
N GLY A 252 -23.25 -4.36 -12.02
CA GLY A 252 -22.34 -3.99 -10.93
C GLY A 252 -21.36 -5.12 -10.58
N VAL A 253 -20.71 -4.99 -9.44
CA VAL A 253 -19.70 -5.98 -8.99
C VAL A 253 -20.36 -7.16 -8.30
N GLN A 254 -20.07 -8.35 -8.81
CA GLN A 254 -20.44 -9.62 -8.17
C GLN A 254 -19.33 -10.01 -7.18
N TRP A 255 -19.62 -9.92 -5.90
CA TRP A 255 -18.68 -10.21 -4.83
C TRP A 255 -18.70 -11.70 -4.42
N LYS A 256 -17.52 -12.17 -4.00
CA LYS A 256 -17.33 -13.51 -3.43
C LYS A 256 -16.36 -13.42 -2.25
N ASN A 257 -16.73 -14.06 -1.13
CA ASN A 257 -15.81 -14.26 -0.02
C ASN A 257 -14.73 -15.27 -0.41
N LEU A 258 -13.51 -14.97 -0.08
CA LEU A 258 -12.38 -15.88 -0.19
C LEU A 258 -11.99 -16.35 1.23
N PRO A 259 -11.22 -17.44 1.37
CA PRO A 259 -10.60 -17.78 2.64
C PRO A 259 -9.69 -16.66 3.12
N ASP A 260 -9.54 -16.49 4.42
CA ASP A 260 -8.59 -15.57 5.02
C ASP A 260 -7.17 -15.83 4.53
N LEU A 261 -6.31 -14.81 4.56
CA LEU A 261 -4.88 -15.02 4.33
C LEU A 261 -4.35 -16.03 5.37
N PRO A 262 -3.58 -17.05 4.94
CA PRO A 262 -2.99 -18.00 5.87
C PRO A 262 -2.01 -17.30 6.81
N ALA A 263 -1.97 -17.75 8.05
CA ALA A 263 -0.96 -17.29 9.00
C ALA A 263 0.45 -17.71 8.55
N PRO A 264 1.47 -16.88 8.71
CA PRO A 264 2.86 -17.29 8.59
C PRO A 264 3.15 -18.41 9.61
N LYS A 265 4.10 -19.30 9.28
CA LYS A 265 4.42 -20.43 10.14
C LYS A 265 4.77 -19.99 11.58
N GLY A 266 4.04 -20.51 12.54
CA GLY A 266 4.27 -20.23 13.97
C GLY A 266 3.76 -18.88 14.45
N GLN A 267 2.95 -18.17 13.65
CA GLN A 267 2.38 -16.88 13.99
C GLN A 267 0.84 -16.91 13.91
N SER A 268 0.19 -15.93 14.54
CA SER A 268 -1.24 -15.64 14.30
C SER A 268 -1.41 -14.83 13.03
N GLN A 269 -2.60 -14.91 12.42
CA GLN A 269 -2.99 -13.99 11.35
C GLN A 269 -3.86 -12.88 11.94
N ASP A 270 -3.24 -11.75 12.19
CA ASP A 270 -3.93 -10.54 12.71
C ASP A 270 -4.35 -9.56 11.58
N GLY A 271 -4.27 -9.99 10.31
CA GLY A 271 -4.53 -9.15 9.15
C GLY A 271 -3.38 -8.16 8.87
N LEU A 272 -3.50 -7.43 7.78
CA LEU A 272 -2.48 -6.51 7.29
C LEU A 272 -3.14 -5.17 6.90
N ALA A 273 -2.50 -4.05 7.22
CA ALA A 273 -2.83 -2.75 6.65
C ALA A 273 -1.62 -2.17 5.93
N GLY A 274 -1.84 -1.49 4.80
CA GLY A 274 -0.78 -0.98 3.94
C GLY A 274 0.00 -2.08 3.21
N ALA A 275 -0.61 -3.25 3.02
CA ALA A 275 -0.09 -4.29 2.14
C ALA A 275 -0.18 -3.84 0.68
N MET A 276 0.72 -4.35 -0.14
CA MET A 276 0.83 -4.04 -1.55
C MET A 276 0.36 -5.21 -2.40
N ALA A 277 -0.41 -4.93 -3.44
CA ALA A 277 -0.95 -5.95 -4.33
C ALA A 277 -0.71 -5.62 -5.80
N GLY A 278 -0.61 -6.65 -6.61
CA GLY A 278 -0.49 -6.55 -8.05
C GLY A 278 -0.72 -7.89 -8.74
N TYR A 279 -0.41 -7.94 -10.01
CA TYR A 279 -0.68 -9.08 -10.87
C TYR A 279 0.56 -9.48 -11.67
N SER A 280 0.83 -10.78 -11.73
CA SER A 280 1.99 -11.35 -12.42
C SER A 280 1.61 -12.69 -13.05
N HIS A 281 1.83 -12.87 -14.37
CA HIS A 281 1.63 -14.13 -15.11
C HIS A 281 0.29 -14.85 -14.79
N GLY A 282 -0.79 -14.10 -14.69
CA GLY A 282 -2.10 -14.71 -14.38
C GLY A 282 -2.38 -14.89 -12.88
N HIS A 283 -1.51 -14.40 -11.99
CA HIS A 283 -1.64 -14.59 -10.55
C HIS A 283 -1.71 -13.24 -9.82
N TYR A 284 -2.64 -13.13 -8.88
CA TYR A 284 -2.61 -12.05 -7.89
C TYR A 284 -1.49 -12.29 -6.89
N LEU A 285 -0.72 -11.27 -6.62
CA LEU A 285 0.32 -11.26 -5.59
C LEU A 285 0.01 -10.20 -4.55
N VAL A 286 0.14 -10.56 -3.28
CA VAL A 286 0.00 -9.64 -2.14
C VAL A 286 1.19 -9.81 -1.22
N THR A 287 1.75 -8.71 -0.73
CA THR A 287 2.89 -8.76 0.19
C THR A 287 2.94 -7.56 1.11
N GLY A 288 3.74 -7.68 2.16
CA GLY A 288 3.99 -6.58 3.06
C GLY A 288 2.81 -6.22 3.95
N GLY A 289 2.74 -4.96 4.32
CA GLY A 289 1.77 -4.45 5.29
C GLY A 289 2.24 -4.59 6.73
N ALA A 290 1.46 -4.04 7.63
CA ALA A 290 1.77 -4.04 9.06
C ALA A 290 0.52 -4.31 9.91
N ASN A 291 0.77 -4.84 11.10
CA ASN A 291 -0.26 -5.04 12.12
C ASN A 291 0.32 -4.84 13.54
N PHE A 292 -0.47 -5.17 14.53
CA PHE A 292 -0.06 -5.30 15.93
C PHE A 292 -0.32 -6.74 16.34
N PRO A 293 0.70 -7.64 16.31
CA PRO A 293 0.53 -9.05 16.65
C PRO A 293 -0.09 -9.22 18.03
N GLY A 294 -1.21 -9.97 18.08
CA GLY A 294 -2.02 -10.15 19.29
C GLY A 294 -3.23 -9.23 19.39
N SER A 295 -3.39 -8.24 18.52
CA SER A 295 -4.52 -7.29 18.58
C SER A 295 -5.88 -7.98 18.38
N VAL A 296 -5.96 -8.95 17.47
CA VAL A 296 -7.18 -9.74 17.26
C VAL A 296 -7.53 -10.57 18.50
N LYS A 297 -6.52 -11.14 19.18
CA LYS A 297 -6.73 -11.86 20.43
C LYS A 297 -7.26 -10.93 21.53
N GLN A 298 -6.60 -9.78 21.76
CA GLN A 298 -7.04 -8.79 22.75
C GLN A 298 -8.48 -8.33 22.48
N PHE A 299 -8.82 -8.06 21.23
CA PHE A 299 -10.18 -7.65 20.85
C PHE A 299 -11.21 -8.73 21.14
N LYS A 300 -10.93 -10.00 20.82
CA LYS A 300 -11.81 -11.15 21.13
C LYS A 300 -11.99 -11.37 22.63
N GLU A 301 -11.01 -10.97 23.44
CA GLU A 301 -11.06 -11.00 24.89
C GLU A 301 -11.80 -9.78 25.49
N GLY A 302 -12.39 -8.92 24.65
CA GLY A 302 -13.20 -7.76 25.06
C GLY A 302 -12.43 -6.45 25.19
N MET A 303 -11.13 -6.41 24.85
CA MET A 303 -10.35 -5.18 24.89
C MET A 303 -10.60 -4.33 23.64
N LEU A 304 -11.47 -3.32 23.74
CA LEU A 304 -11.80 -2.45 22.62
C LEU A 304 -10.59 -1.65 22.10
N HIS A 305 -9.67 -1.20 22.95
CA HIS A 305 -8.38 -0.66 22.53
C HIS A 305 -7.43 -1.79 22.15
N ALA A 306 -7.72 -2.46 21.04
CA ALA A 306 -7.17 -3.77 20.65
C ALA A 306 -5.64 -3.84 20.55
N HIS A 307 -4.96 -2.72 20.29
CA HIS A 307 -3.50 -2.68 20.14
C HIS A 307 -2.78 -2.05 21.37
N LYS A 308 -3.50 -1.78 22.47
CA LYS A 308 -2.90 -1.17 23.66
C LYS A 308 -1.75 -2.03 24.19
N GLY A 309 -0.57 -1.44 24.29
CA GLY A 309 0.64 -2.12 24.78
C GLY A 309 1.31 -3.06 23.77
N LEU A 310 0.81 -3.16 22.54
CA LEU A 310 1.42 -3.97 21.47
C LEU A 310 2.34 -3.13 20.58
N SER A 311 3.37 -3.75 20.05
CA SER A 311 4.28 -3.15 19.07
C SER A 311 3.83 -3.44 17.65
N LYS A 312 3.99 -2.45 16.76
CA LYS A 312 3.73 -2.60 15.32
C LYS A 312 4.80 -3.53 14.71
N ALA A 313 4.36 -4.45 13.85
CA ALA A 313 5.22 -5.34 13.10
C ALA A 313 4.96 -5.19 11.59
N TRP A 314 6.03 -5.26 10.80
CA TRP A 314 5.97 -5.24 9.33
C TRP A 314 6.18 -6.65 8.79
N HIS A 315 5.41 -7.00 7.76
CA HIS A 315 5.38 -8.34 7.19
C HIS A 315 6.12 -8.40 5.86
N LYS A 316 6.57 -9.61 5.50
CA LYS A 316 7.37 -9.86 4.30
C LYS A 316 6.87 -11.00 3.43
N ASP A 317 5.93 -11.81 3.93
CA ASP A 317 5.43 -12.97 3.19
C ASP A 317 4.76 -12.53 1.89
N ILE A 318 4.96 -13.32 0.84
CA ILE A 318 4.33 -13.12 -0.46
C ILE A 318 3.26 -14.19 -0.64
N TYR A 319 2.04 -13.71 -0.80
CA TYR A 319 0.85 -14.53 -0.99
C TYR A 319 0.44 -14.51 -2.45
N THR A 320 -0.07 -15.65 -2.94
CA THR A 320 -0.75 -15.73 -4.24
C THR A 320 -2.11 -16.39 -4.09
N LEU A 321 -3.08 -15.93 -4.89
CA LEU A 321 -4.40 -16.53 -4.99
C LEU A 321 -4.39 -17.57 -6.13
N ASN A 322 -4.64 -18.83 -5.80
CA ASN A 322 -4.71 -19.91 -6.77
C ASN A 322 -5.95 -20.76 -6.51
N ASN A 323 -6.81 -20.91 -7.52
CA ASN A 323 -8.08 -21.64 -7.44
C ASN A 323 -8.92 -21.26 -6.19
N GLY A 324 -9.01 -19.96 -5.90
CA GLY A 324 -9.78 -19.42 -4.78
C GLY A 324 -9.18 -19.68 -3.40
N LYS A 325 -7.90 -20.05 -3.31
CA LYS A 325 -7.16 -20.26 -2.06
C LYS A 325 -5.86 -19.50 -2.06
N TRP A 326 -5.55 -18.88 -0.94
CA TRP A 326 -4.28 -18.21 -0.73
C TRP A 326 -3.18 -19.20 -0.36
N LYS A 327 -1.98 -18.95 -0.87
CA LYS A 327 -0.76 -19.67 -0.52
C LYS A 327 0.38 -18.70 -0.30
N ILE A 328 1.25 -18.98 0.66
CA ILE A 328 2.54 -18.31 0.79
C ILE A 328 3.49 -18.97 -0.21
N VAL A 329 4.06 -18.18 -1.11
CA VAL A 329 4.98 -18.65 -2.16
C VAL A 329 6.42 -18.20 -1.95
N GLY A 330 6.66 -17.34 -0.96
CA GLY A 330 7.98 -16.87 -0.56
C GLY A 330 7.88 -15.64 0.31
N ALA A 331 8.95 -14.87 0.36
CA ALA A 331 9.03 -13.67 1.18
C ALA A 331 9.96 -12.62 0.57
N LEU A 332 9.72 -11.35 0.86
CA LEU A 332 10.66 -10.26 0.64
C LEU A 332 11.88 -10.38 1.58
N PRO A 333 13.00 -9.72 1.29
CA PRO A 333 14.15 -9.69 2.19
C PRO A 333 13.83 -9.13 3.58
N ALA A 334 12.97 -8.11 3.66
CA ALA A 334 12.53 -7.46 4.90
C ALA A 334 11.04 -7.18 4.88
N GLY A 335 10.45 -6.96 6.06
CA GLY A 335 9.08 -6.47 6.20
C GLY A 335 8.95 -5.03 5.71
N ILE A 336 7.97 -4.78 4.84
CA ILE A 336 7.68 -3.45 4.30
C ILE A 336 6.18 -3.22 4.25
N GLY A 337 5.75 -1.95 4.25
CA GLY A 337 4.34 -1.61 4.07
C GLY A 337 4.17 -0.17 3.61
N TYR A 338 2.95 0.21 3.25
CA TYR A 338 2.58 1.58 2.88
C TYR A 338 3.40 2.17 1.71
N GLY A 339 3.89 1.31 0.80
CA GLY A 339 4.51 1.67 -0.46
C GLY A 339 3.49 1.78 -1.59
N VAL A 340 3.99 2.10 -2.77
CA VAL A 340 3.22 2.06 -4.03
C VAL A 340 3.49 0.74 -4.74
N ALA A 341 2.44 0.08 -5.23
CA ALA A 341 2.57 -1.11 -6.06
C ALA A 341 1.95 -0.87 -7.43
N VAL A 342 2.66 -1.28 -8.47
CA VAL A 342 2.15 -1.27 -9.85
C VAL A 342 2.51 -2.58 -10.55
N SER A 343 1.62 -3.06 -11.42
CA SER A 343 1.88 -4.23 -12.26
C SER A 343 2.39 -3.77 -13.62
N TYR A 344 3.54 -4.29 -14.05
CA TYR A 344 4.14 -3.98 -15.33
C TYR A 344 4.94 -5.18 -15.85
N ASP A 345 4.74 -5.56 -17.08
CA ASP A 345 5.47 -6.64 -17.79
C ASP A 345 5.57 -7.92 -16.95
N ASN A 346 4.42 -8.41 -16.48
CA ASN A 346 4.33 -9.61 -15.62
C ASN A 346 5.13 -9.54 -14.30
N LYS A 347 5.51 -8.36 -13.87
CA LYS A 347 6.12 -8.10 -12.55
C LYS A 347 5.22 -7.17 -11.75
N VAL A 348 5.31 -7.26 -10.44
CA VAL A 348 4.78 -6.26 -9.52
C VAL A 348 5.95 -5.47 -8.98
N LEU A 349 5.98 -4.17 -9.25
CA LEU A 349 6.95 -3.25 -8.68
C LEU A 349 6.44 -2.78 -7.32
N LEU A 350 7.31 -2.84 -6.32
CA LEU A 350 7.10 -2.37 -4.96
C LEU A 350 8.03 -1.16 -4.75
N ILE A 351 7.45 0.02 -4.65
CA ILE A 351 8.19 1.28 -4.72
C ILE A 351 8.07 2.02 -3.40
N GLY A 352 9.20 2.26 -2.76
CA GLY A 352 9.25 2.91 -1.45
C GLY A 352 8.57 2.10 -0.36
N GLY A 353 7.79 2.77 0.48
CA GLY A 353 7.13 2.19 1.67
C GLY A 353 7.89 2.50 2.95
N GLU A 354 7.49 1.82 4.03
CA GLU A 354 8.19 1.89 5.31
C GLU A 354 8.59 0.49 5.79
N THR A 355 9.63 0.45 6.59
CA THR A 355 10.10 -0.74 7.29
C THR A 355 10.12 -0.49 8.80
N GLU A 356 10.70 -1.41 9.57
CA GLU A 356 10.81 -1.33 11.02
C GLU A 356 11.24 0.07 11.50
N GLY A 357 10.62 0.53 12.58
CA GLY A 357 10.80 1.89 13.09
C GLY A 357 10.09 2.98 12.25
N GLY A 358 9.32 2.63 11.24
CA GLY A 358 8.61 3.58 10.36
C GLY A 358 9.54 4.34 9.40
N LYS A 359 10.73 3.80 9.12
CA LYS A 359 11.70 4.40 8.19
C LYS A 359 11.16 4.34 6.75
N ALA A 360 11.11 5.49 6.07
CA ALA A 360 10.76 5.57 4.66
C ALA A 360 11.87 4.99 3.77
N LEU A 361 11.48 4.23 2.75
CA LEU A 361 12.37 3.53 1.84
C LEU A 361 12.49 4.26 0.50
N THR A 362 13.67 4.16 -0.10
CA THR A 362 13.94 4.58 -1.48
C THR A 362 13.88 3.40 -2.46
N SER A 363 13.94 2.17 -1.95
CA SER A 363 14.08 0.97 -2.78
C SER A 363 12.93 0.75 -3.74
N VAL A 364 13.25 0.24 -4.91
CA VAL A 364 12.32 -0.32 -5.88
C VAL A 364 12.62 -1.81 -5.98
N GLN A 365 11.71 -2.64 -5.54
CA GLN A 365 11.82 -4.08 -5.62
C GLN A 365 10.82 -4.61 -6.65
N THR A 366 11.12 -5.74 -7.26
CA THR A 366 10.16 -6.43 -8.12
C THR A 366 9.87 -7.82 -7.60
N MET A 367 8.65 -8.29 -7.81
CA MET A 367 8.27 -9.67 -7.62
C MET A 367 7.54 -10.19 -8.85
N SER A 368 7.84 -11.42 -9.25
CA SER A 368 7.11 -12.13 -10.29
C SER A 368 6.89 -13.58 -9.91
N TYR A 369 5.75 -14.14 -10.34
CA TYR A 369 5.38 -15.52 -10.04
C TYR A 369 4.66 -16.12 -11.24
N ASP A 370 5.20 -17.21 -11.80
CA ASP A 370 4.69 -17.89 -12.99
C ASP A 370 3.82 -19.12 -12.68
N GLY A 371 3.39 -19.26 -11.43
CA GLY A 371 2.65 -20.43 -10.95
C GLY A 371 3.53 -21.53 -10.37
N LYS A 372 4.85 -21.45 -10.55
CA LYS A 372 5.84 -22.42 -10.06
C LYS A 372 6.99 -21.75 -9.31
N GLN A 373 7.57 -20.70 -9.88
CA GLN A 373 8.74 -20.03 -9.37
C GLN A 373 8.43 -18.58 -9.02
N LEU A 374 8.80 -18.17 -7.80
CA LEU A 374 8.84 -16.78 -7.38
C LEU A 374 10.25 -16.22 -7.65
N LYS A 375 10.31 -15.03 -8.21
CA LYS A 375 11.52 -14.20 -8.29
C LYS A 375 11.26 -12.89 -7.56
N VAL A 376 12.22 -12.48 -6.75
CA VAL A 376 12.25 -11.19 -6.05
C VAL A 376 13.59 -10.55 -6.36
N GLU A 377 13.57 -9.33 -6.89
CA GLU A 377 14.76 -8.59 -7.34
C GLU A 377 14.78 -7.19 -6.74
#